data_c066123b4d47614d831a0e13ee45409b
#
_entry.id   c066123b4d47614d831a0e13ee45409b
#
_cell.length_a   1.000
_cell.length_b   1.000
_cell.length_c   1.000
_cell.angle_alpha   90.00
_cell.angle_beta   90.00
_cell.angle_gamma   90.00
#
_symmetry.space_group_name_H-M   'P 1'
#
loop_
_entity.id
_entity.type
_entity.pdbx_description
1 polymer ?
#
loop_
_entity_poly.entity_id
_entity_poly.type
_entity_poly.pdbx_seq_one_letter_code
_entity_poly.pdbx_strand_id
1 'polypeptide(L)'
;IIVLGSGPNRIGQGIEFDYSCVHGVLAAKECDYETIMINCNPETVSTDFDTADKLYFEPVFWEHIYDIIRHEKPVGVIVQLGGQTALKLAEKLDRYNIPIVGTSYESLDLAEDRGRFSELLRDNDIPYPRFGVITNADEARDLANELGFPILVRPSYVLGGQGMKIVINQDELEKHVVDLFKAFPGNRVLLDHYLEGAIEAEADAICDGEEVYIMGIMEHVEPCGIHSGDSNATLPPFNLGDLIIQQIEDHTRKIALALNTVGLINIQFAVKDDKVYIIEANPRASRTVPFIAKAYDEPYVNYATKVMLREKKVKDFDFNPKKKGWAIKQPVFSFNKFPKVNKKLGPEMKSTGESIYFIDSLRDPVFKKIYKERNLYLSK
;
A
#
# COMPACT_ATOMS: atom_id res chain seq x y z
N ILE A 1 20.75 -10.38 -9.55
CA ILE A 1 19.52 -9.63 -9.37
C ILE A 1 19.78 -8.40 -8.52
N ILE A 2 19.29 -7.23 -8.95
CA ILE A 2 19.26 -6.03 -8.13
C ILE A 2 17.92 -5.94 -7.38
N VAL A 3 17.97 -5.66 -6.07
CA VAL A 3 16.82 -5.28 -5.25
C VAL A 3 16.97 -3.81 -4.87
N LEU A 4 15.99 -2.96 -5.26
CA LEU A 4 16.00 -1.55 -4.88
C LEU A 4 15.34 -1.35 -3.53
N GLY A 5 16.08 -0.69 -2.62
CA GLY A 5 15.61 -0.38 -1.28
C GLY A 5 14.64 0.81 -1.22
N SER A 6 14.16 1.07 -0.01
CA SER A 6 13.18 2.13 0.25
C SER A 6 13.78 3.52 0.49
N GLY A 7 15.12 3.62 0.57
CA GLY A 7 15.78 4.85 0.97
C GLY A 7 15.56 5.19 2.45
N PRO A 8 15.70 6.46 2.86
CA PRO A 8 15.50 6.88 4.23
C PRO A 8 14.06 6.65 4.70
N ASN A 9 13.91 6.22 5.96
CA ASN A 9 12.59 6.10 6.60
C ASN A 9 11.92 7.46 6.73
N ARG A 10 10.62 7.49 6.46
CA ARG A 10 9.76 8.68 6.59
C ARG A 10 8.33 8.28 6.85
N ILE A 11 7.53 9.20 7.35
CA ILE A 11 6.09 8.96 7.49
C ILE A 11 5.51 8.61 6.12
N GLY A 12 4.79 7.49 6.04
CA GLY A 12 4.25 6.93 4.78
C GLY A 12 5.13 5.87 4.12
N GLN A 13 6.43 5.76 4.47
CA GLN A 13 7.34 4.75 3.97
C GLN A 13 8.38 4.38 5.03
N GLY A 14 8.05 3.42 5.87
CA GLY A 14 8.84 2.97 7.01
C GLY A 14 9.62 1.68 6.78
N ILE A 15 10.03 1.07 7.90
CA ILE A 15 10.86 -0.14 7.96
C ILE A 15 10.20 -1.38 7.35
N GLU A 16 8.90 -1.37 7.14
CA GLU A 16 8.12 -2.47 6.57
C GLU A 16 8.58 -2.86 5.16
N PHE A 17 9.02 -1.85 4.41
CA PHE A 17 9.58 -2.08 3.07
C PHE A 17 11.01 -2.62 3.13
N ASP A 18 11.77 -2.28 4.17
CA ASP A 18 13.08 -2.89 4.39
C ASP A 18 12.96 -4.39 4.69
N TYR A 19 12.01 -4.78 5.55
CA TYR A 19 11.66 -6.19 5.77
C TYR A 19 11.41 -6.92 4.43
N SER A 20 10.62 -6.31 3.55
CA SER A 20 10.32 -6.91 2.24
C SER A 20 11.56 -7.02 1.36
N CYS A 21 12.44 -6.00 1.35
CA CYS A 21 13.71 -6.05 0.61
C CYS A 21 14.63 -7.15 1.12
N VAL A 22 14.81 -7.27 2.44
CA VAL A 22 15.65 -8.32 3.06
C VAL A 22 15.16 -9.71 2.69
N HIS A 23 13.86 -9.98 2.88
CA HIS A 23 13.28 -11.28 2.53
C HIS A 23 13.31 -11.56 1.04
N GLY A 24 13.22 -10.53 0.20
CA GLY A 24 13.41 -10.65 -1.24
C GLY A 24 14.83 -11.05 -1.64
N VAL A 25 15.82 -10.41 -1.01
CA VAL A 25 17.24 -10.77 -1.19
C VAL A 25 17.49 -12.23 -0.78
N LEU A 26 17.01 -12.63 0.40
CA LEU A 26 17.18 -13.99 0.89
C LEU A 26 16.52 -15.03 -0.03
N ALA A 27 15.33 -14.74 -0.52
CA ALA A 27 14.62 -15.62 -1.46
C ALA A 27 15.35 -15.76 -2.80
N ALA A 28 15.95 -14.67 -3.32
CA ALA A 28 16.73 -14.71 -4.54
C ALA A 28 18.02 -15.55 -4.35
N LYS A 29 18.67 -15.44 -3.18
CA LYS A 29 19.81 -16.32 -2.83
C LYS A 29 19.42 -17.79 -2.79
N GLU A 30 18.26 -18.12 -2.23
CA GLU A 30 17.73 -19.50 -2.23
C GLU A 30 17.49 -20.06 -3.64
N CYS A 31 17.37 -19.19 -4.64
CA CYS A 31 17.23 -19.54 -6.05
C CYS A 31 18.57 -19.42 -6.82
N ASP A 32 19.70 -19.42 -6.14
CA ASP A 32 21.05 -19.37 -6.70
C ASP A 32 21.38 -18.08 -7.51
N TYR A 33 20.67 -16.98 -7.24
CA TYR A 33 21.00 -15.66 -7.82
C TYR A 33 22.06 -14.94 -6.97
N GLU A 34 23.06 -14.35 -7.62
CA GLU A 34 23.89 -13.31 -7.01
C GLU A 34 23.02 -12.08 -6.75
N THR A 35 22.96 -11.62 -5.51
CA THR A 35 22.09 -10.56 -5.06
C THR A 35 22.83 -9.25 -4.87
N ILE A 36 22.26 -8.17 -5.38
CA ILE A 36 22.81 -6.82 -5.28
C ILE A 36 21.76 -5.94 -4.61
N MET A 37 22.05 -5.46 -3.40
CA MET A 37 21.19 -4.51 -2.70
C MET A 37 21.64 -3.08 -2.98
N ILE A 38 20.72 -2.19 -3.32
CA ILE A 38 20.98 -0.75 -3.43
C ILE A 38 20.05 -0.01 -2.48
N ASN A 39 20.63 0.57 -1.43
CA ASN A 39 19.90 1.36 -0.43
C ASN A 39 20.84 2.32 0.29
N CYS A 40 20.31 3.36 0.94
CA CYS A 40 21.11 4.38 1.61
C CYS A 40 20.66 4.66 3.06
N ASN A 41 19.94 3.75 3.68
CA ASN A 41 19.54 3.90 5.08
C ASN A 41 20.43 3.06 5.99
N PRO A 42 21.33 3.68 6.81
CA PRO A 42 22.25 2.94 7.65
C PRO A 42 21.60 2.23 8.84
N GLU A 43 20.34 2.54 9.13
CA GLU A 43 19.57 2.00 10.27
C GLU A 43 18.71 0.78 9.86
N THR A 44 19.00 0.15 8.71
CA THR A 44 18.20 -0.93 8.17
C THR A 44 19.01 -2.18 7.91
N VAL A 45 18.37 -3.35 8.08
CA VAL A 45 18.99 -4.68 7.87
C VAL A 45 19.36 -4.92 6.40
N SER A 46 18.63 -4.30 5.45
CA SER A 46 18.98 -4.43 4.03
C SER A 46 20.36 -3.87 3.70
N THR A 47 20.88 -2.94 4.51
CA THR A 47 22.22 -2.35 4.35
C THR A 47 23.28 -3.00 5.25
N ASP A 48 22.97 -4.08 5.95
CA ASP A 48 23.97 -4.89 6.63
C ASP A 48 24.83 -5.61 5.58
N PHE A 49 26.12 -5.67 5.83
CA PHE A 49 27.13 -6.17 4.87
C PHE A 49 26.97 -7.63 4.48
N ASP A 50 26.25 -8.41 5.26
CA ASP A 50 26.03 -9.86 5.08
C ASP A 50 24.62 -10.19 4.54
N THR A 51 23.75 -9.19 4.34
CA THR A 51 22.39 -9.42 3.81
C THR A 51 22.43 -9.82 2.35
N ALA A 52 23.02 -9.01 1.47
CA ALA A 52 23.19 -9.30 0.04
C ALA A 52 24.63 -9.74 -0.27
N ASP A 53 24.87 -10.28 -1.47
CA ASP A 53 26.23 -10.62 -1.90
C ASP A 53 27.04 -9.37 -2.22
N LYS A 54 26.35 -8.32 -2.71
CA LYS A 54 26.90 -6.98 -2.95
C LYS A 54 25.97 -5.93 -2.37
N LEU A 55 26.53 -4.95 -1.67
CA LEU A 55 25.83 -3.77 -1.19
C LEU A 55 26.39 -2.52 -1.86
N TYR A 56 25.52 -1.78 -2.55
CA TYR A 56 25.78 -0.43 -2.96
C TYR A 56 25.05 0.51 -2.01
N PHE A 57 25.80 1.14 -1.11
CA PHE A 57 25.28 2.12 -0.17
C PHE A 57 25.15 3.48 -0.88
N GLU A 58 24.13 3.59 -1.73
CA GLU A 58 23.93 4.73 -2.62
C GLU A 58 22.47 5.22 -2.57
N PRO A 59 22.23 6.51 -2.83
CA PRO A 59 20.87 7.03 -2.98
C PRO A 59 20.09 6.29 -4.06
N VAL A 60 18.83 5.99 -3.77
CA VAL A 60 17.93 5.33 -4.71
C VAL A 60 17.43 6.36 -5.75
N PHE A 61 18.35 6.98 -6.48
CA PHE A 61 18.12 7.93 -7.56
C PHE A 61 18.61 7.36 -8.88
N TRP A 62 17.94 7.74 -9.96
CA TRP A 62 18.17 7.17 -11.27
C TRP A 62 19.66 7.19 -11.71
N GLU A 63 20.33 8.28 -11.49
CA GLU A 63 21.72 8.49 -11.94
C GLU A 63 22.65 7.43 -11.31
N HIS A 64 22.53 7.18 -10.02
CA HIS A 64 23.32 6.17 -9.31
C HIS A 64 22.91 4.75 -9.72
N ILE A 65 21.59 4.48 -9.77
CA ILE A 65 21.07 3.17 -10.13
C ILE A 65 21.48 2.77 -11.55
N TYR A 66 21.41 3.71 -12.49
CA TYR A 66 21.75 3.44 -13.88
C TYR A 66 23.23 3.09 -14.07
N ASP A 67 24.13 3.79 -13.38
CA ASP A 67 25.57 3.50 -13.45
C ASP A 67 25.89 2.13 -12.83
N ILE A 68 25.25 1.77 -11.72
CA ILE A 68 25.38 0.43 -11.10
C ILE A 68 24.87 -0.66 -12.05
N ILE A 69 23.70 -0.46 -12.67
CA ILE A 69 23.14 -1.43 -13.65
C ILE A 69 24.10 -1.63 -14.83
N ARG A 70 24.68 -0.54 -15.34
CA ARG A 70 25.67 -0.65 -16.46
C ARG A 70 26.93 -1.40 -16.05
N HIS A 71 27.35 -1.26 -14.80
CA HIS A 71 28.51 -1.95 -14.23
C HIS A 71 28.23 -3.43 -14.00
N GLU A 72 27.17 -3.73 -13.25
CA GLU A 72 26.85 -5.07 -12.78
C GLU A 72 26.14 -5.95 -13.83
N LYS A 73 25.46 -5.34 -14.80
CA LYS A 73 24.68 -6.02 -15.85
C LYS A 73 23.76 -7.12 -15.31
N PRO A 74 22.85 -6.77 -14.36
CA PRO A 74 21.98 -7.74 -13.74
C PRO A 74 21.02 -8.36 -14.77
N VAL A 75 20.51 -9.55 -14.46
CA VAL A 75 19.43 -10.17 -15.25
C VAL A 75 18.11 -9.42 -15.09
N GLY A 76 17.96 -8.64 -14.01
CA GLY A 76 16.81 -7.79 -13.80
C GLY A 76 16.83 -7.05 -12.46
N VAL A 77 15.85 -6.17 -12.28
CA VAL A 77 15.70 -5.28 -11.13
C VAL A 77 14.34 -5.47 -10.47
N ILE A 78 14.32 -5.75 -9.17
CA ILE A 78 13.10 -5.81 -8.36
C ILE A 78 12.81 -4.42 -7.79
N VAL A 79 11.66 -3.83 -8.16
CA VAL A 79 11.18 -2.52 -7.70
C VAL A 79 10.04 -2.61 -6.69
N GLN A 80 9.32 -3.74 -6.64
CA GLN A 80 8.07 -3.89 -5.90
C GLN A 80 8.26 -3.99 -4.37
N LEU A 81 9.48 -4.23 -3.89
CA LEU A 81 9.76 -4.45 -2.47
C LEU A 81 10.14 -3.17 -1.72
N GLY A 82 10.75 -2.19 -2.41
CA GLY A 82 11.27 -0.96 -1.83
C GLY A 82 10.26 0.20 -1.72
N GLY A 83 8.96 -0.08 -1.81
CA GLY A 83 7.92 0.94 -1.72
C GLY A 83 7.98 1.98 -2.83
N GLN A 84 7.38 3.15 -2.62
CA GLN A 84 7.26 4.20 -3.65
C GLN A 84 8.62 4.78 -4.12
N THR A 85 9.67 4.71 -3.29
CA THR A 85 11.00 5.18 -3.70
C THR A 85 11.54 4.35 -4.87
N ALA A 86 11.50 3.03 -4.74
CA ALA A 86 11.95 2.10 -5.79
C ALA A 86 10.98 2.11 -6.99
N LEU A 87 9.67 2.14 -6.72
CA LEU A 87 8.63 2.05 -7.76
C LEU A 87 8.69 3.22 -8.75
N LYS A 88 9.02 4.42 -8.30
CA LYS A 88 9.20 5.62 -9.17
C LYS A 88 10.29 5.45 -10.23
N LEU A 89 11.16 4.47 -10.10
CA LEU A 89 12.21 4.18 -11.08
C LEU A 89 11.73 3.24 -12.20
N ALA A 90 10.56 2.61 -12.05
CA ALA A 90 10.04 1.64 -13.02
C ALA A 90 9.89 2.23 -14.42
N GLU A 91 9.39 3.47 -14.56
CA GLU A 91 9.28 4.16 -15.85
C GLU A 91 10.65 4.30 -16.56
N LYS A 92 11.68 4.68 -15.81
CA LYS A 92 13.01 4.86 -16.36
C LYS A 92 13.65 3.51 -16.72
N LEU A 93 13.47 2.48 -15.89
CA LEU A 93 13.91 1.12 -16.19
C LEU A 93 13.31 0.63 -17.50
N ASP A 94 12.00 0.74 -17.66
CA ASP A 94 11.28 0.34 -18.88
C ASP A 94 11.77 1.13 -20.09
N ARG A 95 11.86 2.45 -20.01
CA ARG A 95 12.33 3.33 -21.09
C ARG A 95 13.75 2.99 -21.57
N TYR A 96 14.61 2.51 -20.68
CA TYR A 96 15.99 2.09 -21.01
C TYR A 96 16.11 0.60 -21.30
N ASN A 97 14.98 -0.12 -21.44
CA ASN A 97 14.91 -1.57 -21.71
C ASN A 97 15.66 -2.41 -20.66
N ILE A 98 15.62 -1.99 -19.41
CA ILE A 98 16.18 -2.74 -18.28
C ILE A 98 15.07 -3.65 -17.73
N PRO A 99 15.27 -4.98 -17.65
CA PRO A 99 14.25 -5.90 -17.21
C PRO A 99 13.78 -5.62 -15.79
N ILE A 100 12.47 -5.40 -15.60
CA ILE A 100 11.82 -5.36 -14.29
C ILE A 100 11.40 -6.77 -13.94
N VAL A 101 11.81 -7.24 -12.76
CA VAL A 101 11.43 -8.57 -12.23
C VAL A 101 10.16 -8.43 -11.41
N GLY A 102 9.12 -9.14 -11.82
CA GLY A 102 7.79 -9.05 -11.25
C GLY A 102 6.79 -8.38 -12.17
N THR A 103 5.89 -7.57 -11.60
CA THR A 103 4.87 -6.82 -12.35
C THR A 103 5.51 -5.79 -13.28
N SER A 104 5.02 -5.70 -14.51
CA SER A 104 5.55 -4.79 -15.53
C SER A 104 5.28 -3.31 -15.19
N TYR A 105 6.10 -2.40 -15.77
CA TYR A 105 5.84 -0.96 -15.62
C TYR A 105 4.44 -0.57 -16.09
N GLU A 106 3.97 -1.09 -17.21
CA GLU A 106 2.63 -0.81 -17.74
C GLU A 106 1.52 -1.14 -16.73
N SER A 107 1.63 -2.28 -16.04
CA SER A 107 0.66 -2.69 -15.02
C SER A 107 0.77 -1.85 -13.74
N LEU A 108 1.99 -1.44 -13.37
CA LEU A 108 2.22 -0.53 -12.23
C LEU A 108 1.63 0.85 -12.50
N ASP A 109 1.85 1.41 -13.68
CA ASP A 109 1.33 2.71 -14.12
C ASP A 109 -0.18 2.70 -14.26
N LEU A 110 -0.76 1.62 -14.82
CA LEU A 110 -2.21 1.45 -14.92
C LEU A 110 -2.89 1.48 -13.55
N ALA A 111 -2.30 0.84 -12.55
CA ALA A 111 -2.85 0.82 -11.19
C ALA A 111 -2.78 2.20 -10.51
N GLU A 112 -1.76 3.01 -10.82
CA GLU A 112 -1.59 4.37 -10.26
C GLU A 112 -2.42 5.43 -11.00
N ASP A 113 -2.70 5.24 -12.30
CA ASP A 113 -3.55 6.16 -13.08
C ASP A 113 -5.02 5.93 -12.76
N ARG A 114 -5.62 6.87 -12.02
CA ARG A 114 -7.01 6.77 -11.55
C ARG A 114 -8.02 6.60 -12.69
N GLY A 115 -7.79 7.24 -13.82
CA GLY A 115 -8.67 7.15 -14.99
C GLY A 115 -8.64 5.75 -15.59
N ARG A 116 -7.46 5.28 -15.96
CA ARG A 116 -7.24 3.94 -16.55
C ARG A 116 -7.67 2.83 -15.57
N PHE A 117 -7.35 2.98 -14.29
CA PHE A 117 -7.74 2.01 -13.28
C PHE A 117 -9.26 1.95 -13.09
N SER A 118 -9.96 3.08 -13.13
CA SER A 118 -11.43 3.10 -13.06
C SER A 118 -12.10 2.45 -14.29
N GLU A 119 -11.48 2.55 -15.46
CA GLU A 119 -11.93 1.82 -16.66
C GLU A 119 -11.78 0.31 -16.47
N LEU A 120 -10.62 -0.15 -15.97
CA LEU A 120 -10.41 -1.56 -15.62
C LEU A 120 -11.46 -2.07 -14.62
N LEU A 121 -11.76 -1.30 -13.57
CA LEU A 121 -12.77 -1.67 -12.57
C LEU A 121 -14.16 -1.78 -13.20
N ARG A 122 -14.54 -0.82 -14.03
CA ARG A 122 -15.83 -0.82 -14.75
C ARG A 122 -15.95 -2.03 -15.68
N ASP A 123 -14.91 -2.34 -16.44
CA ASP A 123 -14.89 -3.46 -17.38
C ASP A 123 -14.96 -4.84 -16.68
N ASN A 124 -14.67 -4.87 -15.39
CA ASN A 124 -14.78 -6.06 -14.53
C ASN A 124 -15.99 -6.04 -13.58
N ASP A 125 -16.92 -5.09 -13.74
CA ASP A 125 -18.10 -4.91 -12.87
C ASP A 125 -17.74 -4.72 -11.39
N ILE A 126 -16.65 -4.03 -11.09
CA ILE A 126 -16.16 -3.79 -9.73
C ILE A 126 -16.51 -2.37 -9.29
N PRO A 127 -17.24 -2.20 -8.19
CA PRO A 127 -17.64 -0.87 -7.70
C PRO A 127 -16.44 -0.03 -7.18
N TYR A 128 -16.50 1.27 -7.46
CA TYR A 128 -15.59 2.26 -6.90
C TYR A 128 -16.35 3.57 -6.61
N PRO A 129 -15.86 4.44 -5.69
CA PRO A 129 -16.48 5.73 -5.43
C PRO A 129 -16.47 6.61 -6.67
N ARG A 130 -17.54 7.38 -6.90
CA ARG A 130 -17.54 8.40 -7.96
C ARG A 130 -16.42 9.40 -7.70
N PHE A 131 -15.76 9.85 -8.75
CA PHE A 131 -14.66 10.80 -8.63
C PHE A 131 -14.58 11.69 -9.89
N GLY A 132 -13.83 12.76 -9.77
CA GLY A 132 -13.41 13.56 -10.91
C GLY A 132 -12.06 14.21 -10.64
N VAL A 133 -11.47 14.75 -11.69
CA VAL A 133 -10.13 15.36 -11.66
C VAL A 133 -10.28 16.84 -12.02
N ILE A 134 -9.67 17.71 -11.23
CA ILE A 134 -9.59 19.14 -11.48
C ILE A 134 -8.14 19.57 -11.71
N THR A 135 -7.96 20.55 -12.57
CA THR A 135 -6.66 21.15 -12.92
C THR A 135 -6.50 22.58 -12.40
N ASN A 136 -7.61 23.17 -11.98
CA ASN A 136 -7.68 24.50 -11.38
C ASN A 136 -8.81 24.58 -10.34
N ALA A 137 -8.84 25.67 -9.57
CA ALA A 137 -9.79 25.83 -8.48
C ALA A 137 -11.24 26.12 -8.96
N ASP A 138 -11.41 26.66 -10.16
CA ASP A 138 -12.74 27.03 -10.67
C ASP A 138 -13.57 25.79 -11.02
N GLU A 139 -12.92 24.71 -11.45
CA GLU A 139 -13.55 23.43 -11.75
C GLU A 139 -14.10 22.70 -10.49
N ALA A 140 -13.59 23.05 -9.31
CA ALA A 140 -13.93 22.33 -8.07
C ALA A 140 -15.41 22.46 -7.68
N ARG A 141 -16.02 23.62 -7.92
CA ARG A 141 -17.42 23.89 -7.57
C ARG A 141 -18.39 23.03 -8.36
N ASP A 142 -18.20 22.99 -9.68
CA ASP A 142 -19.10 22.27 -10.57
C ASP A 142 -19.01 20.77 -10.32
N LEU A 143 -17.79 20.24 -10.18
CA LEU A 143 -17.56 18.83 -9.86
C LEU A 143 -18.10 18.47 -8.48
N ALA A 144 -17.97 19.34 -7.48
CA ALA A 144 -18.52 19.09 -6.15
C ALA A 144 -20.06 19.02 -6.14
N ASN A 145 -20.73 19.85 -6.96
CA ASN A 145 -22.17 19.79 -7.12
C ASN A 145 -22.64 18.46 -7.74
N GLU A 146 -21.84 17.90 -8.64
CA GLU A 146 -22.11 16.60 -9.26
C GLU A 146 -21.88 15.44 -8.28
N LEU A 147 -20.77 15.47 -7.55
CA LEU A 147 -20.38 14.39 -6.62
C LEU A 147 -21.24 14.38 -5.34
N GLY A 148 -21.58 15.55 -4.82
CA GLY A 148 -22.20 15.73 -3.50
C GLY A 148 -21.22 15.63 -2.34
N PHE A 149 -21.49 16.34 -1.25
CA PHE A 149 -20.68 16.27 -0.02
C PHE A 149 -21.09 15.10 0.87
N PRO A 150 -20.17 14.59 1.71
CA PRO A 150 -18.77 14.99 1.86
C PRO A 150 -17.87 14.50 0.71
N ILE A 151 -16.74 15.22 0.49
CA ILE A 151 -15.78 14.94 -0.58
C ILE A 151 -14.39 14.70 0.03
N LEU A 152 -13.69 13.68 -0.44
CA LEU A 152 -12.27 13.48 -0.17
C LEU A 152 -11.46 14.20 -1.28
N VAL A 153 -10.69 15.20 -0.88
CA VAL A 153 -9.79 15.94 -1.78
C VAL A 153 -8.40 15.32 -1.71
N ARG A 154 -7.84 14.92 -2.85
CA ARG A 154 -6.53 14.26 -2.95
C ARG A 154 -5.64 14.93 -3.99
N PRO A 155 -4.45 15.43 -3.63
CA PRO A 155 -3.43 15.74 -4.63
C PRO A 155 -2.95 14.45 -5.31
N SER A 156 -2.63 14.52 -6.59
CA SER A 156 -2.02 13.39 -7.29
C SER A 156 -0.57 13.20 -6.85
N TYR A 157 -0.11 11.93 -6.85
CA TYR A 157 1.30 11.56 -6.62
C TYR A 157 1.90 11.97 -5.26
N VAL A 158 1.09 12.01 -4.20
CA VAL A 158 1.58 12.28 -2.83
C VAL A 158 1.83 11.00 -2.04
N LEU A 159 2.79 11.05 -1.12
CA LEU A 159 3.12 9.95 -0.23
C LEU A 159 2.37 10.09 1.11
N GLY A 160 1.83 8.97 1.63
CA GLY A 160 1.19 8.94 2.96
C GLY A 160 0.00 9.89 3.10
N GLY A 161 -0.73 10.15 2.03
CA GLY A 161 -1.90 11.00 2.02
C GLY A 161 -1.63 12.49 2.26
N GLN A 162 -0.39 12.96 2.04
CA GLN A 162 -0.01 14.37 2.25
C GLN A 162 -0.95 15.32 1.52
N GLY A 163 -1.52 16.29 2.26
CA GLY A 163 -2.46 17.26 1.74
C GLY A 163 -3.87 16.72 1.46
N MET A 164 -4.14 15.46 1.75
CA MET A 164 -5.51 14.92 1.65
C MET A 164 -6.40 15.45 2.78
N LYS A 165 -7.66 15.75 2.43
CA LYS A 165 -8.64 16.26 3.39
C LYS A 165 -10.05 15.86 3.01
N ILE A 166 -10.86 15.47 4.00
CA ILE A 166 -12.31 15.35 3.86
C ILE A 166 -12.92 16.73 4.08
N VAL A 167 -13.71 17.22 3.13
CA VAL A 167 -14.42 18.49 3.20
C VAL A 167 -15.93 18.24 3.17
N ILE A 168 -16.67 19.01 3.96
CA ILE A 168 -18.12 18.81 4.18
C ILE A 168 -19.00 19.85 3.53
N ASN A 169 -18.42 20.91 2.99
CA ASN A 169 -19.14 22.00 2.33
C ASN A 169 -18.25 22.72 1.30
N GLN A 170 -18.88 23.61 0.53
CA GLN A 170 -18.25 24.34 -0.57
C GLN A 170 -17.12 25.27 -0.07
N ASP A 171 -17.30 25.97 1.04
CA ASP A 171 -16.31 26.93 1.56
C ASP A 171 -15.01 26.23 1.97
N GLU A 172 -15.13 25.06 2.61
CA GLU A 172 -13.95 24.23 2.96
C GLU A 172 -13.25 23.71 1.73
N LEU A 173 -14.01 23.28 0.70
CA LEU A 173 -13.46 22.79 -0.56
C LEU A 173 -12.65 23.88 -1.27
N GLU A 174 -13.24 25.04 -1.51
CA GLU A 174 -12.60 26.15 -2.24
C GLU A 174 -11.30 26.58 -1.55
N LYS A 175 -11.36 26.78 -0.24
CA LYS A 175 -10.18 27.15 0.54
C LYS A 175 -9.07 26.10 0.41
N HIS A 176 -9.41 24.81 0.60
CA HIS A 176 -8.41 23.74 0.58
C HIS A 176 -7.80 23.53 -0.81
N VAL A 177 -8.61 23.57 -1.86
CA VAL A 177 -8.15 23.42 -3.25
C VAL A 177 -7.21 24.56 -3.66
N VAL A 178 -7.53 25.81 -3.28
CA VAL A 178 -6.62 26.94 -3.51
C VAL A 178 -5.28 26.76 -2.81
N ASP A 179 -5.29 26.29 -1.56
CA ASP A 179 -4.06 26.02 -0.81
C ASP A 179 -3.23 24.89 -1.44
N LEU A 180 -3.90 23.84 -1.96
CA LEU A 180 -3.22 22.74 -2.65
C LEU A 180 -2.55 23.18 -3.96
N PHE A 181 -3.24 23.94 -4.82
CA PHE A 181 -2.62 24.42 -6.07
C PHE A 181 -1.47 25.40 -5.84
N LYS A 182 -1.47 26.13 -4.71
CA LYS A 182 -0.31 26.93 -4.29
C LYS A 182 0.85 26.07 -3.80
N ALA A 183 0.56 25.02 -3.02
CA ALA A 183 1.58 24.14 -2.45
C ALA A 183 2.19 23.20 -3.50
N PHE A 184 1.40 22.76 -4.47
CA PHE A 184 1.77 21.79 -5.51
C PHE A 184 1.41 22.33 -6.91
N PRO A 185 2.12 23.33 -7.42
CA PRO A 185 1.84 23.91 -8.73
C PRO A 185 1.94 22.88 -9.86
N GLY A 186 0.94 22.86 -10.74
CA GLY A 186 0.91 21.93 -11.88
C GLY A 186 0.43 20.52 -11.56
N ASN A 187 0.17 20.18 -10.30
CA ASN A 187 -0.43 18.90 -9.95
C ASN A 187 -1.94 18.90 -10.27
N ARG A 188 -2.45 17.72 -10.57
CA ARG A 188 -3.89 17.46 -10.63
C ARG A 188 -4.41 17.19 -9.21
N VAL A 189 -5.65 17.57 -8.95
CA VAL A 189 -6.34 17.27 -7.70
C VAL A 189 -7.54 16.39 -8.02
N LEU A 190 -7.68 15.29 -7.29
CA LEU A 190 -8.83 14.41 -7.39
C LEU A 190 -9.83 14.78 -6.30
N LEU A 191 -11.11 14.78 -6.69
CA LEU A 191 -12.23 14.86 -5.77
C LEU A 191 -12.98 13.54 -5.82
N ASP A 192 -12.99 12.81 -4.71
CA ASP A 192 -13.72 11.55 -4.60
C ASP A 192 -14.96 11.76 -3.71
N HIS A 193 -16.11 11.20 -4.12
CA HIS A 193 -17.26 11.10 -3.23
C HIS A 193 -16.88 10.26 -2.00
N TYR A 194 -16.94 10.86 -0.81
CA TYR A 194 -16.55 10.19 0.41
C TYR A 194 -17.66 9.28 0.94
N LEU A 195 -17.33 8.03 1.16
CA LEU A 195 -18.27 7.02 1.67
C LEU A 195 -18.35 7.09 3.20
N GLU A 196 -19.07 8.09 3.71
CA GLU A 196 -19.22 8.32 5.14
C GLU A 196 -19.82 7.10 5.85
N GLY A 197 -19.19 6.68 6.96
CA GLY A 197 -19.63 5.53 7.76
C GLY A 197 -19.27 4.16 7.16
N ALA A 198 -18.53 4.11 6.05
CA ALA A 198 -18.03 2.85 5.52
C ALA A 198 -17.02 2.20 6.47
N ILE A 199 -16.96 0.87 6.45
CA ILE A 199 -15.90 0.08 7.08
C ILE A 199 -14.75 -0.02 6.08
N GLU A 200 -13.53 0.22 6.53
CA GLU A 200 -12.36 0.03 5.70
C GLU A 200 -11.76 -1.36 5.90
N ALA A 201 -11.37 -1.99 4.82
CA ALA A 201 -10.68 -3.27 4.82
C ALA A 201 -9.56 -3.27 3.77
N GLU A 202 -8.60 -4.15 3.93
CA GLU A 202 -7.55 -4.36 2.95
C GLU A 202 -7.25 -5.84 2.79
N ALA A 203 -6.87 -6.24 1.57
CA ALA A 203 -6.42 -7.58 1.26
C ALA A 203 -5.03 -7.53 0.63
N ASP A 204 -4.16 -8.41 1.09
CA ASP A 204 -2.86 -8.66 0.49
C ASP A 204 -2.85 -10.04 -0.18
N ALA A 205 -2.27 -10.10 -1.38
CA ALA A 205 -2.23 -11.33 -2.16
C ALA A 205 -0.91 -11.50 -2.91
N ILE A 206 -0.63 -12.76 -3.29
CA ILE A 206 0.43 -13.14 -4.22
C ILE A 206 -0.25 -13.57 -5.52
N CYS A 207 0.22 -13.08 -6.65
CA CYS A 207 -0.27 -13.44 -7.98
C CYS A 207 0.90 -13.79 -8.88
N ASP A 208 0.73 -14.80 -9.76
CA ASP A 208 1.73 -15.21 -10.76
C ASP A 208 1.30 -14.88 -12.21
N GLY A 209 0.21 -14.09 -12.34
CA GLY A 209 -0.44 -13.76 -13.61
C GLY A 209 -1.52 -14.76 -14.04
N GLU A 210 -1.58 -15.94 -13.43
CA GLU A 210 -2.58 -16.99 -13.72
C GLU A 210 -3.43 -17.33 -12.48
N GLU A 211 -2.78 -17.41 -11.31
CA GLU A 211 -3.41 -17.74 -10.04
C GLU A 211 -3.13 -16.69 -8.96
N VAL A 212 -4.07 -16.55 -8.02
CA VAL A 212 -3.99 -15.59 -6.92
C VAL A 212 -4.21 -16.30 -5.59
N TYR A 213 -3.24 -16.17 -4.69
CA TYR A 213 -3.36 -16.59 -3.30
C TYR A 213 -3.56 -15.37 -2.40
N ILE A 214 -4.67 -15.30 -1.68
CA ILE A 214 -4.97 -14.23 -0.72
C ILE A 214 -4.30 -14.59 0.60
N MET A 215 -3.30 -13.80 0.99
CA MET A 215 -2.52 -14.00 2.21
C MET A 215 -3.36 -13.68 3.45
N GLY A 216 -4.15 -12.61 3.39
CA GLY A 216 -5.03 -12.22 4.48
C GLY A 216 -5.91 -11.02 4.11
N ILE A 217 -7.03 -10.92 4.82
CA ILE A 217 -7.92 -9.76 4.78
C ILE A 217 -7.91 -9.14 6.17
N MET A 218 -7.62 -7.84 6.23
CA MET A 218 -7.63 -7.06 7.47
C MET A 218 -8.83 -6.11 7.50
N GLU A 219 -9.46 -5.98 8.66
CA GLU A 219 -10.53 -5.02 8.89
C GLU A 219 -10.04 -3.92 9.84
N HIS A 220 -10.26 -2.67 9.46
CA HIS A 220 -9.91 -1.51 10.27
C HIS A 220 -10.94 -1.30 11.39
N VAL A 221 -10.45 -0.91 12.57
CA VAL A 221 -11.31 -0.63 13.73
C VAL A 221 -11.86 0.80 13.68
N GLU A 222 -11.06 1.74 13.19
CA GLU A 222 -11.46 3.13 12.96
C GLU A 222 -12.31 3.24 11.68
N PRO A 223 -13.20 4.26 11.61
CA PRO A 223 -13.99 4.51 10.41
C PRO A 223 -13.13 4.80 9.18
N CYS A 224 -13.65 4.51 8.00
CA CYS A 224 -13.06 4.88 6.72
C CYS A 224 -12.70 6.38 6.68
N GLY A 225 -11.60 6.72 6.01
CA GLY A 225 -11.08 8.09 5.88
C GLY A 225 -9.96 8.43 6.86
N ILE A 226 -9.58 7.50 7.75
CA ILE A 226 -8.31 7.56 8.46
C ILE A 226 -7.30 6.76 7.65
N HIS A 227 -6.08 7.29 7.52
CA HIS A 227 -5.02 6.60 6.79
C HIS A 227 -4.80 5.19 7.36
N SER A 228 -4.69 4.18 6.50
CA SER A 228 -4.54 2.77 6.91
C SER A 228 -3.39 2.52 7.89
N GLY A 229 -2.29 3.29 7.77
CA GLY A 229 -1.16 3.24 8.70
C GLY A 229 -1.48 3.75 10.10
N ASP A 230 -2.51 4.57 10.26
CA ASP A 230 -2.94 5.18 11.52
C ASP A 230 -4.11 4.45 12.17
N SER A 231 -4.71 3.49 11.47
CA SER A 231 -5.81 2.68 11.98
C SER A 231 -5.31 1.43 12.69
N ASN A 232 -5.98 1.08 13.80
CA ASN A 232 -5.92 -0.28 14.32
C ASN A 232 -6.59 -1.21 13.31
N ALA A 233 -6.08 -2.41 13.15
CA ALA A 233 -6.71 -3.39 12.27
C ALA A 233 -6.62 -4.80 12.87
N THR A 234 -7.54 -5.66 12.49
CA THR A 234 -7.55 -7.06 12.92
C THR A 234 -7.34 -8.01 11.74
N LEU A 235 -6.68 -9.09 11.98
CA LEU A 235 -6.50 -10.21 11.09
C LEU A 235 -6.86 -11.50 11.86
N PRO A 236 -7.88 -12.26 11.42
CA PRO A 236 -8.84 -11.97 10.36
C PRO A 236 -9.80 -10.81 10.71
N PRO A 237 -10.72 -10.45 9.79
CA PRO A 237 -11.81 -9.51 10.06
C PRO A 237 -12.63 -9.87 11.30
N PHE A 238 -13.13 -8.87 12.02
CA PHE A 238 -13.90 -9.09 13.25
C PHE A 238 -15.40 -8.82 13.11
N ASN A 239 -15.82 -8.02 12.13
CA ASN A 239 -17.19 -7.58 11.95
C ASN A 239 -17.71 -7.77 10.51
N LEU A 240 -16.83 -8.04 9.53
CA LEU A 240 -17.26 -8.33 8.16
C LEU A 240 -17.87 -9.72 8.05
N GLY A 241 -19.09 -9.79 7.49
CA GLY A 241 -19.76 -11.06 7.24
C GLY A 241 -19.16 -11.84 6.06
N ASP A 242 -19.40 -13.15 6.01
CA ASP A 242 -18.84 -14.07 5.01
C ASP A 242 -19.10 -13.62 3.56
N LEU A 243 -20.28 -13.06 3.25
CA LEU A 243 -20.61 -12.56 1.90
C LEU A 243 -19.74 -11.37 1.50
N ILE A 244 -19.39 -10.50 2.45
CA ILE A 244 -18.51 -9.35 2.20
C ILE A 244 -17.07 -9.84 2.02
N ILE A 245 -16.63 -10.79 2.85
CA ILE A 245 -15.30 -11.39 2.71
C ILE A 245 -15.16 -12.03 1.34
N GLN A 246 -16.18 -12.78 0.90
CA GLN A 246 -16.20 -13.39 -0.44
C GLN A 246 -16.13 -12.35 -1.56
N GLN A 247 -16.88 -11.22 -1.46
CA GLN A 247 -16.79 -10.13 -2.43
C GLN A 247 -15.37 -9.53 -2.47
N ILE A 248 -14.74 -9.31 -1.30
CA ILE A 248 -13.35 -8.81 -1.21
C ILE A 248 -12.40 -9.78 -1.91
N GLU A 249 -12.53 -11.09 -1.64
CA GLU A 249 -11.70 -12.11 -2.29
C GLU A 249 -11.90 -12.13 -3.82
N ASP A 250 -13.14 -12.10 -4.29
CA ASP A 250 -13.46 -12.12 -5.71
C ASP A 250 -12.92 -10.87 -6.43
N HIS A 251 -13.09 -9.69 -5.83
CA HIS A 251 -12.55 -8.45 -6.37
C HIS A 251 -11.02 -8.46 -6.38
N THR A 252 -10.39 -8.96 -5.31
CA THR A 252 -8.93 -9.11 -5.24
C THR A 252 -8.40 -9.97 -6.38
N ARG A 253 -9.01 -11.14 -6.63
CA ARG A 253 -8.62 -12.05 -7.72
C ARG A 253 -8.79 -11.39 -9.08
N LYS A 254 -9.93 -10.80 -9.35
CA LYS A 254 -10.22 -10.11 -10.62
C LYS A 254 -9.22 -8.99 -10.90
N ILE A 255 -8.97 -8.13 -9.91
CA ILE A 255 -8.05 -6.98 -10.08
C ILE A 255 -6.62 -7.46 -10.29
N ALA A 256 -6.14 -8.42 -9.48
CA ALA A 256 -4.78 -8.94 -9.60
C ALA A 256 -4.52 -9.54 -10.99
N LEU A 257 -5.47 -10.31 -11.52
CA LEU A 257 -5.38 -10.90 -12.85
C LEU A 257 -5.51 -9.86 -13.96
N ALA A 258 -6.46 -8.92 -13.86
CA ALA A 258 -6.66 -7.86 -14.85
C ALA A 258 -5.45 -6.90 -14.95
N LEU A 259 -4.74 -6.69 -13.84
CA LEU A 259 -3.48 -5.95 -13.79
C LEU A 259 -2.27 -6.79 -14.24
N ASN A 260 -2.44 -8.06 -14.62
CA ASN A 260 -1.33 -8.98 -14.89
C ASN A 260 -0.25 -8.93 -13.80
N THR A 261 -0.67 -8.90 -12.54
CA THR A 261 0.23 -8.82 -11.40
C THR A 261 1.13 -10.05 -11.32
N VAL A 262 2.43 -9.83 -11.08
CA VAL A 262 3.39 -10.90 -10.78
C VAL A 262 4.15 -10.52 -9.51
N GLY A 263 3.89 -11.22 -8.42
CA GLY A 263 4.39 -10.92 -7.08
C GLY A 263 3.28 -10.46 -6.14
N LEU A 264 3.54 -9.42 -5.34
CA LEU A 264 2.63 -8.91 -4.32
C LEU A 264 1.63 -7.88 -4.87
N ILE A 265 0.42 -7.90 -4.31
CA ILE A 265 -0.57 -6.85 -4.50
C ILE A 265 -1.32 -6.60 -3.19
N ASN A 266 -1.54 -5.34 -2.87
CA ASN A 266 -2.41 -4.88 -1.79
C ASN A 266 -3.58 -4.09 -2.38
N ILE A 267 -4.79 -4.37 -1.93
CA ILE A 267 -6.00 -3.66 -2.36
C ILE A 267 -6.74 -3.15 -1.13
N GLN A 268 -7.13 -1.88 -1.16
CA GLN A 268 -7.91 -1.23 -0.11
C GLN A 268 -9.37 -1.09 -0.54
N PHE A 269 -10.25 -1.37 0.39
CA PHE A 269 -11.70 -1.44 0.19
C PHE A 269 -12.44 -0.55 1.19
N ALA A 270 -13.58 0.00 0.74
CA ALA A 270 -14.60 0.56 1.61
C ALA A 270 -15.87 -0.28 1.49
N VAL A 271 -16.39 -0.74 2.62
CA VAL A 271 -17.63 -1.53 2.68
C VAL A 271 -18.75 -0.65 3.21
N LYS A 272 -19.80 -0.47 2.41
CA LYS A 272 -20.96 0.32 2.79
C LYS A 272 -22.23 -0.31 2.18
N ASP A 273 -23.28 -0.43 2.99
CA ASP A 273 -24.59 -0.95 2.57
C ASP A 273 -24.45 -2.29 1.82
N ASP A 274 -23.73 -3.25 2.42
CA ASP A 274 -23.42 -4.59 1.91
C ASP A 274 -22.72 -4.63 0.55
N LYS A 275 -22.12 -3.52 0.14
CA LYS A 275 -21.38 -3.37 -1.11
C LYS A 275 -19.90 -3.03 -0.86
N VAL A 276 -19.03 -3.70 -1.60
CA VAL A 276 -17.59 -3.52 -1.52
C VAL A 276 -17.11 -2.59 -2.64
N TYR A 277 -16.51 -1.46 -2.27
CA TYR A 277 -15.95 -0.47 -3.18
C TYR A 277 -14.42 -0.50 -3.13
N ILE A 278 -13.77 -0.34 -4.28
CA ILE A 278 -12.32 -0.25 -4.37
C ILE A 278 -11.87 1.19 -4.10
N ILE A 279 -10.96 1.36 -3.14
CA ILE A 279 -10.30 2.64 -2.88
C ILE A 279 -9.06 2.76 -3.77
N GLU A 280 -8.15 1.78 -3.68
CA GLU A 280 -6.92 1.72 -4.47
C GLU A 280 -6.37 0.29 -4.56
N ALA A 281 -5.55 0.03 -5.59
CA ALA A 281 -4.77 -1.19 -5.73
C ALA A 281 -3.28 -0.84 -5.89
N ASN A 282 -2.44 -1.56 -5.17
CA ASN A 282 -1.01 -1.36 -5.13
C ASN A 282 -0.31 -2.68 -5.51
N PRO A 283 0.07 -2.92 -6.78
CA PRO A 283 0.74 -4.15 -7.20
C PRO A 283 2.20 -4.18 -6.76
N ARG A 284 2.43 -4.12 -5.47
CA ARG A 284 3.72 -4.10 -4.78
C ARG A 284 3.59 -4.54 -3.32
N ALA A 285 4.71 -4.69 -2.62
CA ALA A 285 4.70 -4.87 -1.17
C ALA A 285 3.95 -3.72 -0.47
N SER A 286 3.24 -4.05 0.56
CA SER A 286 2.51 -3.13 1.44
C SER A 286 3.11 -3.11 2.85
N ARG A 287 2.64 -2.21 3.68
CA ARG A 287 3.00 -2.20 5.11
C ARG A 287 2.40 -3.40 5.86
N THR A 288 1.28 -3.94 5.38
CA THR A 288 0.59 -5.06 6.02
C THR A 288 1.20 -6.42 5.69
N VAL A 289 1.98 -6.55 4.61
CA VAL A 289 2.66 -7.81 4.28
C VAL A 289 3.53 -8.36 5.43
N PRO A 290 4.42 -7.57 6.06
CA PRO A 290 5.20 -8.05 7.21
C PRO A 290 4.32 -8.42 8.41
N PHE A 291 3.25 -7.68 8.63
CA PHE A 291 2.29 -7.96 9.70
C PHE A 291 1.59 -9.31 9.48
N ILE A 292 1.04 -9.55 8.28
CA ILE A 292 0.36 -10.80 7.93
C ILE A 292 1.33 -11.98 7.98
N ALA A 293 2.56 -11.80 7.46
CA ALA A 293 3.60 -12.82 7.49
C ALA A 293 3.93 -13.26 8.94
N LYS A 294 4.10 -12.30 9.84
CA LYS A 294 4.34 -12.57 11.25
C LYS A 294 3.12 -13.16 11.97
N ALA A 295 1.91 -12.65 11.64
CA ALA A 295 0.67 -13.11 12.26
C ALA A 295 0.37 -14.59 11.94
N TYR A 296 0.67 -15.01 10.72
CA TYR A 296 0.40 -16.36 10.23
C TYR A 296 1.62 -17.28 10.21
N ASP A 297 2.79 -16.77 10.60
CA ASP A 297 4.07 -17.47 10.58
C ASP A 297 4.38 -18.08 9.20
N GLU A 298 4.22 -17.27 8.14
CA GLU A 298 4.40 -17.65 6.74
C GLU A 298 5.37 -16.70 6.02
N PRO A 299 6.33 -17.19 5.23
CA PRO A 299 7.32 -16.37 4.55
C PRO A 299 6.79 -15.81 3.21
N TYR A 300 5.69 -15.06 3.24
CA TYR A 300 4.99 -14.60 2.05
C TYR A 300 5.85 -13.79 1.07
N VAL A 301 6.79 -12.98 1.58
CA VAL A 301 7.70 -12.22 0.69
C VAL A 301 8.66 -13.16 -0.04
N ASN A 302 9.10 -14.24 0.61
CA ASN A 302 9.92 -15.28 -0.03
C ASN A 302 9.15 -15.96 -1.16
N TYR A 303 7.91 -16.35 -0.91
CA TYR A 303 7.04 -16.94 -1.95
C TYR A 303 6.83 -15.98 -3.12
N ALA A 304 6.45 -14.73 -2.83
CA ALA A 304 6.24 -13.71 -3.86
C ALA A 304 7.50 -13.43 -4.68
N THR A 305 8.68 -13.43 -4.05
CA THR A 305 9.94 -13.21 -4.76
C THR A 305 10.25 -14.37 -5.71
N LYS A 306 10.03 -15.63 -5.29
CA LYS A 306 10.19 -16.80 -6.16
C LYS A 306 9.20 -16.77 -7.34
N VAL A 307 8.00 -16.24 -7.13
CA VAL A 307 7.03 -15.99 -8.21
C VAL A 307 7.54 -14.89 -9.16
N MET A 308 8.04 -13.78 -8.64
CA MET A 308 8.61 -12.68 -9.45
C MET A 308 9.79 -13.17 -10.30
N LEU A 309 10.65 -14.03 -9.75
CA LEU A 309 11.79 -14.65 -10.43
C LEU A 309 11.37 -15.73 -11.42
N ARG A 310 10.09 -16.12 -11.43
CA ARG A 310 9.53 -17.21 -12.24
C ARG A 310 10.12 -18.61 -11.91
N GLU A 311 10.68 -18.77 -10.73
CA GLU A 311 11.19 -20.04 -10.22
C GLU A 311 10.06 -20.96 -9.72
N LYS A 312 8.95 -20.35 -9.27
CA LYS A 312 7.74 -21.07 -8.83
C LYS A 312 6.48 -20.34 -9.25
N LYS A 313 5.40 -21.10 -9.42
CA LYS A 313 4.03 -20.57 -9.53
C LYS A 313 3.31 -20.63 -8.18
N VAL A 314 2.21 -19.90 -8.04
CA VAL A 314 1.39 -19.89 -6.81
C VAL A 314 0.98 -21.29 -6.38
N LYS A 315 0.59 -22.15 -7.32
CA LYS A 315 0.20 -23.55 -7.07
C LYS A 315 1.32 -24.48 -6.57
N ASP A 316 2.58 -24.06 -6.69
CA ASP A 316 3.75 -24.86 -6.31
C ASP A 316 4.09 -24.71 -4.82
N PHE A 317 3.38 -23.84 -4.09
CA PHE A 317 3.57 -23.63 -2.67
C PHE A 317 2.53 -24.38 -1.84
N ASP A 318 2.99 -24.98 -0.74
CA ASP A 318 2.13 -25.54 0.30
C ASP A 318 1.92 -24.49 1.40
N PHE A 319 0.96 -23.59 1.16
CA PHE A 319 0.61 -22.54 2.12
C PHE A 319 -0.04 -23.15 3.36
N ASN A 320 0.55 -22.90 4.53
CA ASN A 320 0.07 -23.44 5.81
C ASN A 320 -0.01 -22.37 6.91
N PRO A 321 -0.82 -21.32 6.72
CA PRO A 321 -0.91 -20.20 7.66
C PRO A 321 -1.43 -20.63 9.02
N LYS A 322 -0.73 -20.26 10.09
CA LYS A 322 -1.13 -20.53 11.48
C LYS A 322 -2.24 -19.56 11.93
N LYS A 323 -3.46 -19.80 11.48
CA LYS A 323 -4.64 -18.98 11.82
C LYS A 323 -5.18 -19.34 13.20
N LYS A 324 -4.75 -18.63 14.25
CA LYS A 324 -5.20 -18.85 15.62
C LYS A 324 -5.61 -17.53 16.26
N GLY A 325 -6.90 -17.42 16.65
CA GLY A 325 -7.43 -16.19 17.24
C GLY A 325 -7.38 -14.99 16.28
N TRP A 326 -7.05 -13.84 16.81
CA TRP A 326 -6.87 -12.60 16.05
C TRP A 326 -5.49 -11.99 16.33
N ALA A 327 -4.87 -11.48 15.27
CA ALA A 327 -3.75 -10.55 15.39
C ALA A 327 -4.29 -9.12 15.26
N ILE A 328 -3.89 -8.23 16.17
CA ILE A 328 -4.28 -6.82 16.17
C ILE A 328 -3.05 -6.00 15.80
N LYS A 329 -3.15 -5.25 14.71
CA LYS A 329 -2.21 -4.19 14.36
C LYS A 329 -2.58 -2.93 15.13
N GLN A 330 -1.64 -2.35 15.85
CA GLN A 330 -1.82 -1.08 16.55
C GLN A 330 -0.77 -0.07 16.10
N PRO A 331 -1.18 1.11 15.59
CA PRO A 331 -0.25 2.16 15.19
C PRO A 331 0.47 2.76 16.40
N VAL A 332 1.72 3.17 16.18
CA VAL A 332 2.53 3.87 17.18
C VAL A 332 2.73 5.31 16.72
N PHE A 333 2.41 6.27 17.60
CA PHE A 333 2.53 7.69 17.33
C PHE A 333 3.65 8.33 18.17
N SER A 334 4.63 8.94 17.50
CA SER A 334 5.73 9.66 18.14
C SER A 334 5.41 11.15 18.37
N PHE A 335 4.19 11.48 18.80
CA PHE A 335 3.76 12.87 19.03
C PHE A 335 4.64 13.64 20.01
N ASN A 336 5.31 12.95 20.95
CA ASN A 336 6.25 13.57 21.86
C ASN A 336 7.49 14.14 21.13
N LYS A 337 7.90 13.51 20.02
CA LYS A 337 9.01 13.97 19.17
C LYS A 337 8.57 15.08 18.20
N PHE A 338 7.26 15.17 17.92
CA PHE A 338 6.68 16.12 16.97
C PHE A 338 5.57 16.95 17.62
N PRO A 339 5.88 17.84 18.59
CA PRO A 339 4.87 18.52 19.42
C PRO A 339 3.97 19.49 18.64
N LYS A 340 4.38 19.92 17.43
CA LYS A 340 3.61 20.84 16.57
C LYS A 340 2.63 20.11 15.63
N VAL A 341 2.70 18.78 15.53
CA VAL A 341 1.81 18.01 14.65
C VAL A 341 0.42 17.96 15.25
N ASN A 342 -0.59 18.22 14.43
CA ASN A 342 -1.98 18.03 14.82
C ASN A 342 -2.24 16.54 15.07
N LYS A 343 -2.69 16.19 16.27
CA LYS A 343 -2.96 14.81 16.72
C LYS A 343 -4.26 14.23 16.17
N LYS A 344 -5.12 15.06 15.54
CA LYS A 344 -6.36 14.59 14.92
C LYS A 344 -6.03 13.70 13.74
N LEU A 345 -6.55 12.47 13.74
CA LEU A 345 -6.36 11.52 12.64
C LEU A 345 -7.24 11.87 11.43
N GLY A 346 -6.81 11.46 10.27
CA GLY A 346 -7.48 11.71 8.99
C GLY A 346 -6.76 10.98 7.85
N PRO A 347 -6.96 11.42 6.60
CA PRO A 347 -6.37 10.76 5.44
C PRO A 347 -4.84 10.85 5.36
N GLU A 348 -4.23 11.82 6.05
CA GLU A 348 -2.77 12.00 6.10
C GLU A 348 -2.16 11.20 7.24
N MET A 349 -1.18 10.34 6.93
CA MET A 349 -0.52 9.45 7.89
C MET A 349 0.32 10.21 8.91
N LYS A 350 0.27 9.77 10.18
CA LYS A 350 0.99 10.36 11.32
C LYS A 350 1.73 9.35 12.17
N SER A 351 1.41 8.07 12.04
CA SER A 351 2.10 6.99 12.75
C SER A 351 3.54 6.85 12.27
N THR A 352 4.40 6.40 13.18
CA THR A 352 5.84 6.21 12.95
C THR A 352 6.28 4.77 13.12
N GLY A 353 5.34 3.88 13.38
CA GLY A 353 5.57 2.45 13.55
C GLY A 353 4.27 1.74 13.90
N GLU A 354 4.38 0.45 14.14
CA GLU A 354 3.25 -0.40 14.53
C GLU A 354 3.69 -1.48 15.51
N SER A 355 2.73 -2.03 16.23
CA SER A 355 2.88 -3.20 17.10
C SER A 355 1.86 -4.26 16.76
N ILE A 356 2.17 -5.51 17.07
CA ILE A 356 1.29 -6.65 16.91
C ILE A 356 0.92 -7.23 18.26
N TYR A 357 -0.37 -7.52 18.46
CA TYR A 357 -0.90 -8.23 19.61
C TYR A 357 -1.71 -9.44 19.16
N PHE A 358 -1.56 -10.55 19.86
CA PHE A 358 -2.35 -11.75 19.62
C PHE A 358 -3.38 -11.93 20.72
N ILE A 359 -4.62 -12.21 20.32
CA ILE A 359 -5.74 -12.47 21.21
C ILE A 359 -6.51 -13.71 20.78
N ASP A 360 -6.98 -14.50 21.75
CA ASP A 360 -7.78 -15.70 21.45
C ASP A 360 -9.28 -15.37 21.29
N SER A 361 -9.72 -14.18 21.69
CA SER A 361 -11.13 -13.78 21.68
C SER A 361 -11.27 -12.26 21.56
N LEU A 362 -12.25 -11.80 20.78
CA LEU A 362 -12.68 -10.39 20.72
C LEU A 362 -13.23 -9.85 22.06
N ARG A 363 -13.42 -10.71 23.07
CA ARG A 363 -13.74 -10.29 24.45
C ARG A 363 -12.51 -9.86 25.24
N ASP A 364 -11.31 -10.00 24.67
CA ASP A 364 -10.07 -9.58 25.32
C ASP A 364 -10.10 -8.09 25.72
N PRO A 365 -9.60 -7.72 26.90
CA PRO A 365 -9.55 -6.34 27.36
C PRO A 365 -8.81 -5.39 26.42
N VAL A 366 -7.75 -5.85 25.74
CA VAL A 366 -6.98 -5.04 24.78
C VAL A 366 -7.87 -4.64 23.62
N PHE A 367 -8.56 -5.60 22.98
CA PHE A 367 -9.46 -5.31 21.86
C PHE A 367 -10.62 -4.40 22.31
N LYS A 368 -11.26 -4.71 23.45
CA LYS A 368 -12.35 -3.87 23.98
C LYS A 368 -11.92 -2.44 24.21
N LYS A 369 -10.70 -2.22 24.71
CA LYS A 369 -10.15 -0.87 24.92
C LYS A 369 -9.97 -0.17 23.56
N ILE A 370 -9.28 -0.80 22.59
CA ILE A 370 -9.07 -0.26 21.26
C ILE A 370 -10.41 0.11 20.62
N TYR A 371 -11.36 -0.81 20.61
CA TYR A 371 -12.68 -0.59 20.01
C TYR A 371 -13.47 0.55 20.68
N LYS A 372 -13.39 0.69 22.00
CA LYS A 372 -14.01 1.78 22.75
C LYS A 372 -13.36 3.14 22.43
N GLU A 373 -12.05 3.13 22.24
CA GLU A 373 -11.26 4.34 22.02
C GLU A 373 -11.17 4.76 20.54
N ARG A 374 -11.71 3.97 19.59
CA ARG A 374 -11.58 4.19 18.13
C ARG A 374 -12.00 5.58 17.63
N ASN A 375 -12.85 6.28 18.38
CA ASN A 375 -13.31 7.61 18.02
C ASN A 375 -12.60 8.75 18.77
N LEU A 376 -11.65 8.47 19.66
CA LEU A 376 -11.02 9.50 20.50
C LEU A 376 -10.26 10.56 19.71
N TYR A 377 -9.72 10.19 18.55
CA TYR A 377 -8.94 11.09 17.69
C TYR A 377 -9.75 11.66 16.51
N LEU A 378 -11.03 11.25 16.38
CA LEU A 378 -11.86 11.61 15.22
C LEU A 378 -12.62 12.90 15.40
N SER A 379 -12.93 13.29 16.60
CA SER A 379 -13.85 14.40 16.80
C SER A 379 -13.44 15.34 17.91
N LYS A 380 -13.28 16.57 17.58
CA LYS A 380 -14.24 17.58 18.07
C LYS A 380 -14.11 18.81 17.23
#